data_a5ab919ec6d6c239d93f8ece73f57cf7
#
_entry.id   a5ab919ec6d6c239d93f8ece73f57cf7
#
_cell.length_a   1.000
_cell.length_b   1.000
_cell.length_c   1.000
_cell.angle_alpha   90.00
_cell.angle_beta   90.00
_cell.angle_gamma   90.00
#
_symmetry.space_group_name_H-M   'P 1'
#
loop_
_entity.id
_entity.type
_entity.pdbx_description
1 polymer ?
#
loop_
_entity_poly.entity_id
_entity_poly.type
_entity_poly.pdbx_seq_one_letter_code
_entity_poly.pdbx_strand_id
1 'polypeptide(L)'
;MAFVSLDELEAVEPVPGYVATFVHTKQMTLANWKITAGSSFPEHSHPNEQIMMVLEGEFELTVAGESELVRPGVVAVIPADAKHSGRAVTDCIAIDVFYPVREDYR
;
A
#
# COMPACT_ATOMS: atom_id res chain seq x y z
N MET A 1 0.74 -11.19 21.52
CA MET A 1 1.47 -9.95 21.81
C MET A 1 0.71 -8.76 21.27
N ALA A 2 0.59 -7.67 22.04
CA ALA A 2 -0.17 -6.49 21.64
C ALA A 2 0.64 -5.51 20.78
N PHE A 3 1.96 -5.61 20.77
CA PHE A 3 2.84 -4.65 20.11
C PHE A 3 3.77 -5.34 19.12
N VAL A 4 3.92 -4.72 17.94
CA VAL A 4 4.77 -5.22 16.86
C VAL A 4 5.67 -4.06 16.43
N SER A 5 7.00 -4.29 16.40
CA SER A 5 7.94 -3.33 15.83
C SER A 5 8.12 -3.65 14.34
N LEU A 6 7.85 -2.67 13.48
CA LEU A 6 8.01 -2.85 12.03
C LEU A 6 9.46 -3.17 11.66
N ASP A 7 10.43 -2.63 12.41
CA ASP A 7 11.86 -2.86 12.15
C ASP A 7 12.30 -4.30 12.39
N GLU A 8 11.52 -5.06 13.15
CA GLU A 8 11.83 -6.45 13.47
C GLU A 8 11.17 -7.43 12.50
N LEU A 9 10.33 -6.96 11.58
CA LEU A 9 9.65 -7.78 10.61
C LEU A 9 10.52 -8.00 9.38
N GLU A 10 10.38 -9.18 8.76
CA GLU A 10 11.03 -9.47 7.49
C GLU A 10 10.41 -8.60 6.39
N ALA A 11 11.26 -7.90 5.64
CA ALA A 11 10.84 -7.09 4.51
C ALA A 11 10.81 -7.92 3.23
N VAL A 12 9.82 -7.68 2.38
CA VAL A 12 9.69 -8.31 1.07
C VAL A 12 9.53 -7.24 0.00
N GLU A 13 9.92 -7.57 -1.23
CA GLU A 13 9.83 -6.63 -2.37
C GLU A 13 9.00 -7.28 -3.48
N PRO A 14 7.66 -7.26 -3.39
CA PRO A 14 6.81 -7.93 -4.38
C PRO A 14 6.85 -7.29 -5.77
N VAL A 15 7.19 -6.01 -5.86
CA VAL A 15 7.36 -5.26 -7.11
C VAL A 15 8.63 -4.44 -6.97
N PRO A 16 9.46 -4.33 -8.02
CA PRO A 16 10.70 -3.54 -7.94
C PRO A 16 10.45 -2.12 -7.43
N GLY A 17 11.21 -1.73 -6.41
CA GLY A 17 11.10 -0.43 -5.76
C GLY A 17 10.06 -0.35 -4.65
N TYR A 18 9.28 -1.40 -4.41
CA TYR A 18 8.23 -1.46 -3.38
C TYR A 18 8.63 -2.47 -2.31
N VAL A 19 9.19 -1.98 -1.23
CA VAL A 19 9.62 -2.81 -0.09
C VAL A 19 8.60 -2.70 1.03
N ALA A 20 8.09 -3.84 1.47
CA ALA A 20 7.01 -3.89 2.46
C ALA A 20 7.35 -4.74 3.67
N THR A 21 6.79 -4.32 4.81
CA THR A 21 6.62 -5.16 5.98
C THR A 21 5.13 -5.27 6.26
N PHE A 22 4.67 -6.45 6.68
CA PHE A 22 3.25 -6.71 6.87
C PHE A 22 2.93 -7.07 8.32
N VAL A 23 1.81 -6.52 8.79
CA VAL A 23 1.21 -6.91 10.06
C VAL A 23 -0.18 -7.46 9.75
N HIS A 24 -0.40 -8.71 10.12
CA HIS A 24 -1.70 -9.36 9.92
C HIS A 24 -2.41 -9.53 11.24
N THR A 25 -3.69 -9.14 11.28
CA THR A 25 -4.59 -9.53 12.34
C THR A 25 -5.43 -10.71 11.83
N LYS A 26 -6.40 -11.13 12.62
CA LYS A 26 -7.32 -12.18 12.16
C LYS A 26 -8.10 -11.77 10.91
N GLN A 27 -8.42 -10.47 10.78
CA GLN A 27 -9.32 -9.96 9.74
C GLN A 27 -8.70 -8.92 8.82
N MET A 28 -7.54 -8.36 9.16
CA MET A 28 -6.96 -7.23 8.43
C MET A 28 -5.47 -7.44 8.16
N THR A 29 -5.00 -6.76 7.12
CA THR A 29 -3.57 -6.65 6.83
C THR A 29 -3.19 -5.18 6.79
N LEU A 30 -2.13 -4.82 7.51
CA LEU A 30 -1.47 -3.54 7.36
C LEU A 30 -0.16 -3.76 6.62
N ALA A 31 0.06 -2.99 5.55
CA ALA A 31 1.32 -3.00 4.82
C ALA A 31 2.02 -1.65 5.03
N ASN A 32 3.27 -1.71 5.47
CA ASN A 32 4.12 -0.53 5.57
C ASN A 32 5.10 -0.56 4.41
N TRP A 33 5.01 0.44 3.51
CA TRP A 33 5.77 0.49 2.28
C TRP A 33 6.87 1.54 2.33
N LYS A 34 8.05 1.16 1.83
CA LYS A 34 9.10 2.09 1.42
C LYS A 34 9.21 1.99 -0.09
N ILE A 35 8.96 3.10 -0.78
CA ILE A 35 8.85 3.11 -2.23
C ILE A 35 9.89 4.05 -2.82
N THR A 36 10.65 3.57 -3.81
CA THR A 36 11.65 4.35 -4.51
C THR A 36 10.99 5.26 -5.54
N ALA A 37 11.41 6.51 -5.62
CA ALA A 37 10.94 7.47 -6.62
C ALA A 37 10.98 6.88 -8.03
N GLY A 38 9.90 7.09 -8.80
CA GLY A 38 9.78 6.63 -10.17
C GLY A 38 9.28 5.20 -10.33
N SER A 39 9.19 4.43 -9.24
CA SER A 39 8.73 3.03 -9.31
C SER A 39 7.23 2.96 -9.54
N SER A 40 6.82 2.10 -10.47
CA SER A 40 5.41 1.88 -10.80
C SER A 40 4.90 0.57 -10.26
N PHE A 41 3.69 0.59 -9.73
CA PHE A 41 2.96 -0.63 -9.36
C PHE A 41 1.94 -0.89 -10.45
N PRO A 42 1.99 -2.05 -11.12
CA PRO A 42 1.13 -2.32 -12.27
C PRO A 42 -0.35 -2.40 -11.88
N GLU A 43 -1.21 -2.13 -12.87
CA GLU A 43 -2.65 -2.22 -12.66
C GLU A 43 -3.05 -3.61 -12.18
N HIS A 44 -3.84 -3.67 -11.13
CA HIS A 44 -4.32 -4.89 -10.52
C HIS A 44 -5.63 -4.63 -9.78
N SER A 45 -6.27 -5.70 -9.34
CA SER A 45 -7.44 -5.64 -8.47
C SER A 45 -7.39 -6.80 -7.50
N HIS A 46 -8.13 -6.68 -6.42
CA HIS A 46 -8.25 -7.73 -5.41
C HIS A 46 -9.59 -7.57 -4.68
N PRO A 47 -10.11 -8.64 -4.07
CA PRO A 47 -11.41 -8.58 -3.39
C PRO A 47 -11.40 -7.77 -2.10
N ASN A 48 -10.23 -7.42 -1.59
CA ASN A 48 -10.08 -6.64 -0.36
C ASN A 48 -10.42 -5.17 -0.61
N GLU A 49 -11.11 -4.56 0.34
CA GLU A 49 -11.12 -3.09 0.42
C GLU A 49 -9.74 -2.63 0.87
N GLN A 50 -9.35 -1.42 0.47
CA GLN A 50 -8.04 -0.86 0.80
C GLN A 50 -8.17 0.62 1.14
N ILE A 51 -7.45 1.03 2.18
CA ILE A 51 -7.21 2.44 2.47
C ILE A 51 -5.72 2.66 2.36
N MET A 52 -5.32 3.73 1.64
CA MET A 52 -3.92 4.09 1.49
C MET A 52 -3.68 5.49 2.06
N MET A 53 -2.62 5.62 2.86
CA MET A 53 -2.10 6.91 3.34
C MET A 53 -0.62 7.00 3.01
N VAL A 54 -0.17 8.19 2.60
CA VAL A 54 1.24 8.49 2.41
C VAL A 54 1.70 9.28 3.63
N LEU A 55 2.73 8.79 4.32
CA LEU A 55 3.31 9.47 5.48
C LEU A 55 4.40 10.45 5.06
N GLU A 56 5.16 10.10 4.02
CA GLU A 56 6.20 10.94 3.44
C GLU A 56 6.19 10.78 1.93
N GLY A 57 6.36 11.88 1.21
CA GLY A 57 6.45 11.89 -0.24
C GLY A 57 5.12 12.08 -0.95
N GLU A 58 5.13 11.82 -2.25
CA GLU A 58 3.97 11.99 -3.14
C GLU A 58 3.84 10.77 -4.05
N PHE A 59 2.63 10.24 -4.11
CA PHE A 59 2.33 9.03 -4.87
C PHE A 59 1.12 9.28 -5.78
N GLU A 60 1.30 9.05 -7.09
CA GLU A 60 0.20 9.14 -8.04
C GLU A 60 -0.54 7.81 -8.07
N LEU A 61 -1.81 7.84 -7.67
CA LEU A 61 -2.67 6.65 -7.63
C LEU A 61 -3.79 6.80 -8.65
N THR A 62 -4.02 5.75 -9.43
CA THR A 62 -5.14 5.67 -10.37
C THR A 62 -6.09 4.58 -9.91
N VAL A 63 -7.34 4.94 -9.68
CA VAL A 63 -8.39 4.01 -9.24
C VAL A 63 -9.55 4.11 -10.22
N ALA A 64 -9.91 2.98 -10.84
CA ALA A 64 -11.00 2.91 -11.82
C ALA A 64 -10.90 4.03 -12.88
N GLY A 65 -9.69 4.32 -13.33
CA GLY A 65 -9.41 5.33 -14.35
C GLY A 65 -9.28 6.77 -13.85
N GLU A 66 -9.49 7.02 -12.55
CA GLU A 66 -9.35 8.34 -11.95
C GLU A 66 -8.00 8.45 -11.23
N SER A 67 -7.21 9.46 -11.59
CA SER A 67 -5.87 9.66 -11.00
C SER A 67 -5.86 10.84 -10.05
N GLU A 68 -5.24 10.62 -8.89
CA GLU A 68 -5.05 11.65 -7.86
C GLU A 68 -3.67 11.53 -7.25
N LEU A 69 -3.16 12.65 -6.75
CA LEU A 69 -1.90 12.68 -6.02
C LEU A 69 -2.19 12.41 -4.54
N VAL A 70 -1.66 11.31 -4.02
CA VAL A 70 -1.76 10.96 -2.60
C VAL A 70 -0.50 11.47 -1.90
N ARG A 71 -0.70 12.26 -0.86
CA ARG A 71 0.35 12.91 -0.07
C ARG A 71 -0.10 12.96 1.38
N PRO A 72 0.76 13.35 2.33
CA PRO A 72 0.35 13.45 3.74
C PRO A 72 -0.94 14.27 3.90
N GLY A 73 -1.90 13.68 4.61
CA GLY A 73 -3.21 14.30 4.82
C GLY A 73 -4.30 13.88 3.82
N VAL A 74 -3.93 13.19 2.74
CA VAL A 74 -4.90 12.64 1.77
C VAL A 74 -5.03 11.15 2.00
N VAL A 75 -6.27 10.67 2.11
CA VAL A 75 -6.57 9.25 2.25
C VAL A 75 -7.23 8.75 0.98
N ALA A 76 -6.66 7.73 0.36
CA ALA A 76 -7.27 7.06 -0.78
C ALA A 76 -8.13 5.89 -0.29
N VAL A 77 -9.34 5.80 -0.82
CA VAL A 77 -10.27 4.70 -0.52
C VAL A 77 -10.43 3.88 -1.81
N ILE A 78 -9.98 2.64 -1.78
CA ILE A 78 -10.02 1.75 -2.94
C ILE A 78 -11.07 0.67 -2.67
N PRO A 79 -12.21 0.71 -3.39
CA PRO A 79 -13.25 -0.31 -3.21
C PRO A 79 -12.76 -1.71 -3.60
N ALA A 80 -13.42 -2.72 -3.05
CA ALA A 80 -13.20 -4.10 -3.46
C ALA A 80 -13.30 -4.25 -4.99
N ASP A 81 -12.37 -4.98 -5.57
CA ASP A 81 -12.31 -5.30 -7.00
C ASP A 81 -12.08 -4.11 -7.96
N ALA A 82 -11.93 -2.90 -7.45
CA ALA A 82 -11.60 -1.75 -8.30
C ALA A 82 -10.17 -1.88 -8.84
N LYS A 83 -10.01 -1.71 -10.14
CA LYS A 83 -8.68 -1.71 -10.78
C LYS A 83 -7.92 -0.48 -10.35
N HIS A 84 -6.68 -0.67 -9.94
CA HIS A 84 -5.82 0.44 -9.52
C HIS A 84 -4.36 0.18 -9.83
N SER A 85 -3.62 1.27 -9.97
CA SER A 85 -2.19 1.28 -10.26
C SER A 85 -1.59 2.52 -9.63
N GLY A 86 -0.27 2.59 -9.57
CA GLY A 86 0.37 3.74 -8.98
C GLY A 86 1.80 3.95 -9.42
N ARG A 87 2.31 5.14 -9.14
CA ARG A 87 3.70 5.51 -9.39
C ARG A 87 4.17 6.48 -8.32
N ALA A 88 5.30 6.21 -7.72
CA ALA A 88 5.91 7.13 -6.76
C ALA A 88 6.53 8.31 -7.50
N VAL A 89 6.05 9.51 -7.23
CA VAL A 89 6.62 10.74 -7.79
C VAL A 89 7.95 11.05 -7.10
N THR A 90 7.99 10.86 -5.79
CA THR A 90 9.19 10.96 -4.95
C THR A 90 9.38 9.65 -4.21
N ASP A 91 10.45 9.52 -3.44
CA ASP A 91 10.54 8.45 -2.45
C ASP A 91 9.36 8.61 -1.50
N CYS A 92 8.73 7.49 -1.15
CA CYS A 92 7.54 7.49 -0.31
C CYS A 92 7.66 6.52 0.85
N ILE A 93 7.01 6.89 1.95
CA ILE A 93 6.63 5.95 3.00
C ILE A 93 5.11 5.98 3.03
N ALA A 94 4.50 4.81 2.86
CA ALA A 94 3.05 4.68 2.76
C ALA A 94 2.55 3.53 3.61
N ILE A 95 1.30 3.64 4.04
CA ILE A 95 0.61 2.59 4.77
C ILE A 95 -0.67 2.25 4.03
N ASP A 96 -0.86 0.95 3.79
CA ASP A 96 -2.11 0.39 3.30
C ASP A 96 -2.75 -0.47 4.37
N VAL A 97 -4.07 -0.38 4.47
CA VAL A 97 -4.86 -1.29 5.30
C VAL A 97 -5.85 -2.02 4.41
N PHE A 98 -5.86 -3.33 4.49
CA PHE A 98 -6.73 -4.22 3.70
C PHE A 98 -7.71 -4.96 4.60
N TYR A 99 -8.96 -5.08 4.14
CA TYR A 99 -9.98 -5.91 4.76
C TYR A 99 -10.75 -6.68 3.67
N PRO A 100 -10.93 -7.99 3.79
CA PRO A 100 -10.34 -8.89 4.79
C PRO A 100 -8.82 -9.05 4.60
N VAL A 101 -8.22 -9.89 5.42
CA VAL A 101 -6.78 -10.13 5.39
C VAL A 101 -6.29 -10.54 3.99
N ARG A 102 -5.13 -10.03 3.58
CA ARG A 102 -4.48 -10.38 2.31
C ARG A 102 -3.73 -11.69 2.48
N GLU A 103 -4.36 -12.80 2.07
CA GLU A 103 -3.75 -14.12 2.18
C GLU A 103 -2.49 -14.25 1.31
N ASP A 104 -2.46 -13.56 0.17
CA ASP A 104 -1.32 -13.54 -0.73
C ASP A 104 -0.10 -12.81 -0.17
N TYR A 105 -0.26 -12.04 0.90
CA TYR A 105 0.82 -11.35 1.59
C TYR A 105 1.26 -12.06 2.87
N ARG A 106 0.63 -13.18 3.20
CA ARG A 106 1.01 -13.98 4.36
C ARG A 106 2.22 -14.85 4.13
#